data_c3965f3e4f2f3c2034ebd8c1f5479521
#
_entry.id   c3965f3e4f2f3c2034ebd8c1f5479521
#
_cell.length_a   1.000
_cell.length_b   1.000
_cell.length_c   1.000
_cell.angle_alpha   90.00
_cell.angle_beta   90.00
_cell.angle_gamma   90.00
#
_symmetry.space_group_name_H-M   'P 1'
#
loop_
_entity.id
_entity.type
_entity.pdbx_description
1 polymer ?
#
loop_
_entity_poly.entity_id
_entity_poly.type
_entity_poly.pdbx_seq_one_letter_code
_entity_poly.pdbx_strand_id
1 'polypeptide(L)'
;MKYSPILFISLALSGLYGQCDSAYTYYSQLPSNVTILIGDSCLYDEDITVLDSLIAINNLEYDSPLELGTQTWFNGRLRFLVAGNYGNSSGVNDTIFTLPNNIGNWTEMASLYLEWNRISQLPESFTEMAGLQSFYINNNVLVTLPDSIGTLESLYFLDLGYNQIESIPESICSLSALTYLWVFNNNLEQLPDCFCEMNMDWNDDDNGGYPFFA
;
A
#
# COMPACT_ATOMS: atom_id res chain seq x y z
N MET A 1 -33.53 58.29 -33.73
CA MET A 1 -33.20 56.88 -33.67
C MET A 1 -32.09 56.71 -32.62
N LYS A 2 -32.42 56.20 -31.46
CA LYS A 2 -31.46 55.97 -30.40
C LYS A 2 -30.96 54.54 -30.47
N TYR A 3 -29.69 54.33 -30.76
CA TYR A 3 -29.04 53.04 -30.68
C TYR A 3 -28.71 52.74 -29.22
N SER A 4 -29.29 51.64 -28.70
CA SER A 4 -28.96 51.09 -27.43
C SER A 4 -27.72 50.21 -27.55
N PRO A 5 -26.68 50.32 -26.73
CA PRO A 5 -25.55 49.42 -26.79
C PRO A 5 -25.95 48.08 -26.17
N ILE A 6 -25.78 47.02 -26.98
CA ILE A 6 -25.88 45.66 -26.49
C ILE A 6 -24.62 45.36 -25.67
N LEU A 7 -24.82 45.23 -24.35
CA LEU A 7 -23.79 44.84 -23.43
C LEU A 7 -23.53 43.34 -23.63
N PHE A 8 -22.44 43.04 -24.32
CA PHE A 8 -21.90 41.68 -24.33
C PHE A 8 -21.33 41.36 -22.95
N ILE A 9 -22.13 40.66 -22.15
CA ILE A 9 -21.61 39.97 -20.95
C ILE A 9 -20.81 38.79 -21.49
N SER A 10 -19.49 38.96 -21.63
CA SER A 10 -18.58 37.83 -21.72
C SER A 10 -18.61 37.09 -20.39
N LEU A 11 -19.43 36.05 -20.30
CA LEU A 11 -19.24 35.02 -19.31
C LEU A 11 -17.86 34.40 -19.59
N ALA A 12 -16.86 34.90 -18.87
CA ALA A 12 -15.62 34.17 -18.70
C ALA A 12 -15.99 32.88 -17.98
N LEU A 13 -16.17 31.83 -18.75
CA LEU A 13 -16.01 30.47 -18.27
C LEU A 13 -14.51 30.33 -17.89
N SER A 14 -14.13 30.92 -16.74
CA SER A 14 -12.95 30.52 -16.02
C SER A 14 -13.22 29.06 -15.61
N GLY A 15 -12.58 28.13 -16.36
CA GLY A 15 -12.75 26.73 -16.18
C GLY A 15 -12.53 26.36 -14.72
N LEU A 16 -13.48 25.63 -14.21
CA LEU A 16 -13.37 24.84 -12.98
C LEU A 16 -12.32 23.72 -13.15
N TYR A 17 -11.11 24.08 -13.50
CA TYR A 17 -9.97 23.17 -13.52
C TYR A 17 -9.18 23.39 -12.23
N GLY A 18 -9.25 22.41 -11.31
CA GLY A 18 -8.31 22.29 -10.22
C GLY A 18 -8.72 22.85 -8.86
N GLN A 19 -10.00 22.86 -8.51
CA GLN A 19 -10.38 23.02 -7.11
C GLN A 19 -10.71 21.63 -6.52
N CYS A 20 -9.73 21.08 -5.80
CA CYS A 20 -9.94 19.93 -4.95
C CYS A 20 -10.59 20.36 -3.61
N ASP A 21 -11.19 19.43 -2.90
CA ASP A 21 -11.55 19.60 -1.50
C ASP A 21 -10.31 19.89 -0.64
N SER A 22 -10.48 20.47 0.53
CA SER A 22 -9.42 21.05 1.36
C SER A 22 -8.31 20.10 1.84
N ALA A 23 -8.50 18.79 1.68
CA ALA A 23 -7.52 17.75 2.06
C ALA A 23 -6.91 17.05 0.83
N TYR A 24 -7.08 17.65 -0.36
CA TYR A 24 -6.61 17.07 -1.62
C TYR A 24 -5.86 18.10 -2.45
N THR A 25 -4.78 17.65 -3.06
CA THR A 25 -3.99 18.47 -4.00
C THR A 25 -4.26 18.01 -5.44
N TYR A 26 -4.49 18.98 -6.33
CA TYR A 26 -4.66 18.74 -7.76
C TYR A 26 -3.33 18.62 -8.49
N TYR A 27 -3.15 17.52 -9.21
CA TYR A 27 -1.98 17.27 -10.05
C TYR A 27 -2.36 17.39 -11.52
N SER A 28 -1.92 18.46 -12.18
CA SER A 28 -2.19 18.72 -13.61
C SER A 28 -1.47 17.75 -14.55
N GLN A 29 -0.41 17.10 -14.09
CA GLN A 29 0.36 16.10 -14.81
C GLN A 29 0.70 14.96 -13.86
N LEU A 30 0.47 13.74 -14.29
CA LEU A 30 0.80 12.53 -13.55
C LEU A 30 1.91 11.78 -14.28
N PRO A 31 2.90 11.22 -13.56
CA PRO A 31 3.87 10.30 -14.13
C PRO A 31 3.19 9.05 -14.72
N SER A 32 3.86 8.39 -15.67
CA SER A 32 3.31 7.21 -16.37
C SER A 32 3.09 5.97 -15.48
N ASN A 33 3.69 5.94 -14.30
CA ASN A 33 3.54 4.92 -13.27
C ASN A 33 2.33 5.15 -12.35
N VAL A 34 1.59 6.25 -12.53
CA VAL A 34 0.38 6.58 -11.77
C VAL A 34 -0.86 6.32 -12.61
N THR A 35 -1.80 5.55 -12.06
CA THR A 35 -3.10 5.27 -12.68
C THR A 35 -4.23 5.78 -11.78
N ILE A 36 -5.14 6.58 -12.32
CA ILE A 36 -6.40 6.95 -11.69
C ILE A 36 -7.49 6.01 -12.23
N LEU A 37 -8.06 5.17 -11.37
CA LEU A 37 -9.15 4.28 -11.79
C LEU A 37 -10.50 4.99 -11.80
N ILE A 38 -10.79 5.77 -10.74
CA ILE A 38 -12.02 6.56 -10.60
C ILE A 38 -11.66 7.87 -9.92
N GLY A 39 -12.37 8.93 -10.27
CA GLY A 39 -12.13 10.28 -9.78
C GLY A 39 -11.33 11.12 -10.77
N ASP A 40 -10.75 12.16 -10.28
CA ASP A 40 -9.86 13.07 -11.01
C ASP A 40 -8.44 13.05 -10.41
N SER A 41 -7.60 13.99 -10.79
CA SER A 41 -6.24 14.11 -10.28
C SER A 41 -6.14 14.87 -8.95
N CYS A 42 -7.22 14.92 -8.16
CA CYS A 42 -7.19 15.38 -6.77
C CYS A 42 -6.79 14.22 -5.87
N LEU A 43 -5.55 14.24 -5.37
CA LEU A 43 -5.00 13.18 -4.55
C LEU A 43 -4.95 13.60 -3.08
N TYR A 44 -5.23 12.69 -2.17
CA TYR A 44 -5.32 12.93 -0.74
C TYR A 44 -3.94 13.25 -0.13
N ASP A 45 -3.84 14.38 0.53
CA ASP A 45 -2.57 14.94 0.99
C ASP A 45 -1.86 14.04 2.01
N GLU A 46 -2.60 13.34 2.87
CA GLU A 46 -1.98 12.41 3.82
C GLU A 46 -1.42 11.16 3.14
N ASP A 47 -2.07 10.63 2.09
CA ASP A 47 -1.53 9.51 1.33
C ASP A 47 -0.22 9.92 0.64
N ILE A 48 -0.15 11.14 0.10
CA ILE A 48 1.07 11.73 -0.46
C ILE A 48 2.14 11.91 0.61
N THR A 49 1.77 12.39 1.81
CA THR A 49 2.70 12.60 2.92
C THR A 49 3.39 11.30 3.36
N VAL A 50 2.70 10.17 3.30
CA VAL A 50 3.33 8.86 3.59
C VAL A 50 4.35 8.48 2.51
N LEU A 51 4.04 8.73 1.22
CA LEU A 51 5.01 8.51 0.13
C LEU A 51 6.26 9.39 0.32
N ASP A 52 6.08 10.68 0.63
CA ASP A 52 7.19 11.60 0.92
C ASP A 52 8.02 11.11 2.12
N SER A 53 7.36 10.63 3.18
CA SER A 53 8.03 10.08 4.36
C SER A 53 8.85 8.83 4.01
N LEU A 54 8.31 7.95 3.15
CA LEU A 54 8.99 6.74 2.71
C LEU A 54 10.24 7.07 1.88
N ILE A 55 10.15 8.04 0.99
CA ILE A 55 11.27 8.57 0.21
C ILE A 55 12.34 9.15 1.14
N ALA A 56 11.94 10.05 2.03
CA ALA A 56 12.85 10.78 2.90
C ALA A 56 13.62 9.88 3.87
N ILE A 57 12.93 8.93 4.54
CA ILE A 57 13.57 8.06 5.54
C ILE A 57 14.56 7.07 4.92
N ASN A 58 14.38 6.73 3.64
CA ASN A 58 15.26 5.83 2.90
C ASN A 58 16.26 6.57 2.00
N ASN A 59 16.24 7.91 1.96
CA ASN A 59 17.07 8.75 1.09
C ASN A 59 16.94 8.35 -0.40
N LEU A 60 15.73 8.03 -0.85
CA LEU A 60 15.46 7.69 -2.24
C LEU A 60 15.52 8.95 -3.12
N GLU A 61 16.03 8.82 -4.33
CA GLU A 61 16.20 9.93 -5.26
C GLU A 61 15.00 10.01 -6.22
N TYR A 62 13.92 10.68 -5.78
CA TYR A 62 12.74 11.01 -6.57
C TYR A 62 12.44 12.50 -6.49
N ASP A 63 12.08 13.13 -7.61
CA ASP A 63 11.69 14.53 -7.67
C ASP A 63 10.26 14.76 -7.15
N SER A 64 9.44 13.70 -7.13
CA SER A 64 8.05 13.73 -6.68
C SER A 64 7.65 12.41 -6.02
N PRO A 65 6.82 12.42 -4.95
CA PRO A 65 6.28 11.20 -4.35
C PRO A 65 5.48 10.34 -5.34
N LEU A 66 4.94 10.93 -6.39
CA LEU A 66 4.21 10.21 -7.44
C LEU A 66 5.13 9.37 -8.36
N GLU A 67 6.43 9.57 -8.31
CA GLU A 67 7.40 8.77 -9.07
C GLU A 67 7.79 7.46 -8.36
N LEU A 68 7.47 7.34 -7.06
CA LEU A 68 7.79 6.17 -6.26
C LEU A 68 6.99 4.95 -6.72
N GLY A 69 7.64 3.97 -7.32
CA GLY A 69 7.03 2.69 -7.69
C GLY A 69 5.86 2.83 -8.69
N THR A 70 4.95 1.86 -8.69
CA THR A 70 3.71 1.92 -9.48
C THR A 70 2.51 2.15 -8.57
N GLN A 71 1.70 3.14 -8.88
CA GLN A 71 0.63 3.62 -8.02
C GLN A 71 -0.73 3.54 -8.71
N THR A 72 -1.76 3.11 -7.97
CA THR A 72 -3.15 3.16 -8.43
C THR A 72 -4.01 3.86 -7.39
N TRP A 73 -4.73 4.87 -7.86
CA TRP A 73 -5.57 5.74 -7.06
C TRP A 73 -7.05 5.56 -7.41
N PHE A 74 -7.91 5.65 -6.41
CA PHE A 74 -9.36 5.51 -6.53
C PHE A 74 -10.05 6.59 -5.70
N ASN A 75 -10.80 7.46 -6.34
CA ASN A 75 -11.41 8.65 -5.68
C ASN A 75 -10.38 9.44 -4.85
N GLY A 76 -9.20 9.67 -5.41
CA GLY A 76 -8.13 10.42 -4.77
C GLY A 76 -7.38 9.72 -3.63
N ARG A 77 -7.69 8.46 -3.30
CA ARG A 77 -7.00 7.66 -2.27
C ARG A 77 -6.06 6.63 -2.91
N LEU A 78 -4.88 6.46 -2.34
CA LEU A 78 -3.92 5.44 -2.78
C LEU A 78 -4.42 4.05 -2.37
N ARG A 79 -4.69 3.22 -3.38
CA ARG A 79 -5.25 1.86 -3.17
C ARG A 79 -4.26 0.75 -3.44
N PHE A 80 -3.26 1.01 -4.26
CA PHE A 80 -2.31 0.01 -4.71
C PHE A 80 -0.94 0.65 -4.90
N LEU A 81 0.08 0.06 -4.30
CA LEU A 81 1.46 0.48 -4.46
C LEU A 81 2.36 -0.72 -4.71
N VAL A 82 3.10 -0.68 -5.82
CA VAL A 82 4.23 -1.59 -6.08
C VAL A 82 5.52 -0.83 -5.83
N ALA A 83 6.18 -1.14 -4.72
CA ALA A 83 7.45 -0.55 -4.32
C ALA A 83 8.51 -1.64 -4.03
N GLY A 84 8.38 -2.81 -4.67
CA GLY A 84 9.39 -3.85 -4.64
C GLY A 84 10.64 -3.47 -5.45
N ASN A 85 11.81 -3.93 -5.04
CA ASN A 85 13.08 -3.68 -5.74
C ASN A 85 13.37 -4.80 -6.75
N TYR A 86 12.63 -4.81 -7.85
CA TYR A 86 12.73 -5.88 -8.87
C TYR A 86 13.83 -5.67 -9.91
N GLY A 87 14.55 -4.55 -9.87
CA GLY A 87 15.53 -4.17 -10.89
C GLY A 87 14.89 -3.84 -12.24
N ASN A 88 13.61 -3.51 -12.28
CA ASN A 88 12.87 -3.11 -13.47
C ASN A 88 12.03 -1.84 -13.20
N SER A 89 11.27 -1.37 -14.20
CA SER A 89 10.52 -0.12 -14.11
C SER A 89 9.19 -0.20 -13.34
N SER A 90 8.79 -1.38 -12.83
CA SER A 90 7.50 -1.52 -12.14
C SER A 90 7.58 -1.25 -10.64
N GLY A 91 8.76 -1.38 -10.03
CA GLY A 91 9.00 -1.13 -8.62
C GLY A 91 9.84 0.11 -8.36
N VAL A 92 10.58 0.10 -7.25
CA VAL A 92 11.53 1.16 -6.90
C VAL A 92 12.90 0.91 -7.52
N ASN A 93 13.67 1.99 -7.71
CA ASN A 93 15.01 1.92 -8.29
C ASN A 93 16.10 1.71 -7.25
N ASP A 94 15.77 1.82 -5.98
CA ASP A 94 16.70 1.69 -4.85
C ASP A 94 16.04 0.89 -3.71
N THR A 95 16.83 0.55 -2.70
CA THR A 95 16.42 -0.35 -1.63
C THR A 95 15.70 0.40 -0.51
N ILE A 96 14.50 -0.07 -0.14
CA ILE A 96 13.80 0.38 1.06
C ILE A 96 14.31 -0.42 2.27
N PHE A 97 14.77 0.30 3.29
CA PHE A 97 15.25 -0.29 4.56
C PHE A 97 14.25 -0.15 5.70
N THR A 98 13.43 0.92 5.67
CA THR A 98 12.58 1.29 6.78
C THR A 98 11.24 1.81 6.28
N LEU A 99 10.16 1.44 6.96
CA LEU A 99 8.83 2.01 6.74
C LEU A 99 8.60 3.19 7.69
N PRO A 100 7.95 4.28 7.23
CA PRO A 100 7.72 5.44 8.06
C PRO A 100 6.63 5.18 9.12
N ASN A 101 6.73 5.86 10.28
CA ASN A 101 5.76 5.69 11.37
C ASN A 101 4.35 6.22 11.06
N ASN A 102 4.16 6.95 9.98
CA ASN A 102 2.85 7.39 9.51
C ASN A 102 2.25 6.48 8.44
N ILE A 103 2.80 5.28 8.21
CA ILE A 103 2.30 4.35 7.19
C ILE A 103 0.85 3.93 7.44
N GLY A 104 0.41 3.91 8.70
CA GLY A 104 -0.97 3.62 9.08
C GLY A 104 -1.99 4.59 8.50
N ASN A 105 -1.59 5.81 8.08
CA ASN A 105 -2.48 6.77 7.43
C ASN A 105 -2.97 6.28 6.05
N TRP A 106 -2.35 5.27 5.47
CA TRP A 106 -2.86 4.58 4.27
C TRP A 106 -4.06 3.69 4.58
N THR A 107 -5.08 4.24 5.22
CA THR A 107 -6.27 3.51 5.68
C THR A 107 -7.08 2.88 4.55
N GLU A 108 -6.95 3.40 3.33
CA GLU A 108 -7.64 2.91 2.13
C GLU A 108 -6.75 2.00 1.26
N MET A 109 -5.50 1.78 1.63
CA MET A 109 -4.60 0.88 0.89
C MET A 109 -5.19 -0.53 0.84
N ALA A 110 -5.33 -1.07 -0.37
CA ALA A 110 -5.82 -2.43 -0.56
C ALA A 110 -4.70 -3.43 -0.82
N SER A 111 -3.68 -3.04 -1.58
CA SER A 111 -2.57 -3.95 -1.91
C SER A 111 -1.24 -3.23 -1.86
N LEU A 112 -0.31 -3.78 -1.10
CA LEU A 112 1.03 -3.24 -0.90
C LEU A 112 2.10 -4.29 -1.24
N TYR A 113 2.98 -3.92 -2.16
CA TYR A 113 4.06 -4.77 -2.67
C TYR A 113 5.41 -4.15 -2.31
N LEU A 114 6.15 -4.79 -1.41
CA LEU A 114 7.45 -4.34 -0.88
C LEU A 114 8.54 -5.41 -1.01
N GLU A 115 8.38 -6.36 -1.93
CA GLU A 115 9.31 -7.47 -2.09
C GLU A 115 10.71 -7.00 -2.52
N TRP A 116 11.71 -7.83 -2.25
CA TRP A 116 13.10 -7.62 -2.66
C TRP A 116 13.72 -6.34 -2.11
N ASN A 117 13.30 -5.92 -0.94
CA ASN A 117 13.89 -4.80 -0.20
C ASN A 117 14.79 -5.30 0.96
N ARG A 118 15.09 -4.45 1.92
CA ARG A 118 15.86 -4.79 3.14
C ARG A 118 15.16 -4.33 4.40
N ILE A 119 13.83 -4.45 4.41
CA ILE A 119 13.00 -4.05 5.54
C ILE A 119 13.19 -5.07 6.67
N SER A 120 13.60 -4.58 7.84
CA SER A 120 13.88 -5.43 9.01
C SER A 120 12.76 -5.46 10.04
N GLN A 121 11.85 -4.48 10.00
CA GLN A 121 10.71 -4.40 10.92
C GLN A 121 9.55 -3.62 10.30
N LEU A 122 8.34 -3.93 10.74
CA LEU A 122 7.14 -3.15 10.48
C LEU A 122 6.90 -2.22 11.69
N PRO A 123 6.62 -0.91 11.51
CA PRO A 123 6.24 -0.06 12.63
C PRO A 123 4.86 -0.46 13.16
N GLU A 124 4.58 -0.20 14.45
CA GLU A 124 3.27 -0.52 15.05
C GLU A 124 2.09 0.12 14.28
N SER A 125 2.26 1.33 13.76
CA SER A 125 1.26 2.01 12.94
C SER A 125 0.89 1.27 11.66
N PHE A 126 1.72 0.33 11.17
CA PHE A 126 1.38 -0.53 10.04
C PHE A 126 0.05 -1.26 10.27
N THR A 127 -0.24 -1.64 11.50
CA THR A 127 -1.46 -2.36 11.87
C THR A 127 -2.73 -1.50 11.88
N GLU A 128 -2.60 -0.19 11.63
CA GLU A 128 -3.71 0.75 11.45
C GLU A 128 -4.22 0.82 10.00
N MET A 129 -3.57 0.11 9.06
CA MET A 129 -3.95 0.04 7.65
C MET A 129 -5.20 -0.84 7.44
N ALA A 130 -6.35 -0.40 7.95
CA ALA A 130 -7.58 -1.20 8.04
C ALA A 130 -8.11 -1.71 6.68
N GLY A 131 -7.78 -1.03 5.58
CA GLY A 131 -8.17 -1.41 4.22
C GLY A 131 -7.30 -2.49 3.58
N LEU A 132 -6.18 -2.89 4.20
CA LEU A 132 -5.18 -3.76 3.58
C LEU A 132 -5.70 -5.18 3.40
N GLN A 133 -5.75 -5.62 2.13
CA GLN A 133 -6.23 -6.93 1.73
C GLN A 133 -5.10 -7.86 1.28
N SER A 134 -4.06 -7.31 0.64
CA SER A 134 -2.94 -8.09 0.15
C SER A 134 -1.62 -7.42 0.49
N PHE A 135 -0.75 -8.15 1.16
CA PHE A 135 0.56 -7.67 1.55
C PHE A 135 1.67 -8.63 1.12
N TYR A 136 2.55 -8.14 0.27
CA TYR A 136 3.71 -8.87 -0.23
C TYR A 136 4.98 -8.22 0.31
N ILE A 137 5.69 -8.93 1.19
CA ILE A 137 6.95 -8.47 1.79
C ILE A 137 8.02 -9.57 1.77
N ASN A 138 7.85 -10.53 0.88
CA ASN A 138 8.83 -11.60 0.71
C ASN A 138 10.19 -11.05 0.23
N ASN A 139 11.25 -11.82 0.42
CA ASN A 139 12.61 -11.41 0.09
C ASN A 139 13.02 -10.09 0.77
N ASN A 140 12.86 -10.05 2.09
CA ASN A 140 13.29 -8.97 2.97
C ASN A 140 14.14 -9.54 4.13
N VAL A 141 14.31 -8.80 5.21
CA VAL A 141 15.09 -9.23 6.38
C VAL A 141 14.29 -9.07 7.69
N LEU A 142 12.95 -9.24 7.60
CA LEU A 142 12.06 -9.18 8.76
C LEU A 142 12.43 -10.26 9.78
N VAL A 143 12.48 -9.90 11.06
CA VAL A 143 12.74 -10.81 12.17
C VAL A 143 11.45 -11.15 12.93
N THR A 144 10.49 -10.22 12.96
CA THR A 144 9.21 -10.38 13.65
C THR A 144 8.12 -9.55 12.98
N LEU A 145 6.87 -9.81 13.35
CA LEU A 145 5.69 -9.00 13.03
C LEU A 145 5.25 -8.21 14.27
N PRO A 146 4.55 -7.07 14.13
CA PRO A 146 3.93 -6.38 15.26
C PRO A 146 2.95 -7.30 16.01
N ASP A 147 2.94 -7.20 17.34
CA ASP A 147 2.02 -8.00 18.18
C ASP A 147 0.54 -7.72 17.88
N SER A 148 0.22 -6.57 17.31
CA SER A 148 -1.13 -6.17 16.90
C SER A 148 -1.48 -6.53 15.46
N ILE A 149 -0.72 -7.37 14.74
CA ILE A 149 -0.96 -7.72 13.33
C ILE A 149 -2.40 -8.24 13.09
N GLY A 150 -3.00 -8.87 14.07
CA GLY A 150 -4.37 -9.38 14.01
C GLY A 150 -5.47 -8.33 13.87
N THR A 151 -5.16 -7.03 13.98
CA THR A 151 -6.13 -5.94 13.74
C THR A 151 -6.36 -5.64 12.27
N LEU A 152 -5.55 -6.21 11.37
CA LEU A 152 -5.73 -6.07 9.92
C LEU A 152 -6.86 -7.01 9.41
N GLU A 153 -8.08 -6.78 9.88
CA GLU A 153 -9.24 -7.67 9.68
C GLU A 153 -9.59 -7.91 8.20
N SER A 154 -9.18 -7.01 7.30
CA SER A 154 -9.40 -7.13 5.85
C SER A 154 -8.33 -7.97 5.14
N LEU A 155 -7.25 -8.34 5.83
CA LEU A 155 -6.10 -8.99 5.21
C LEU A 155 -6.46 -10.42 4.76
N TYR A 156 -6.42 -10.62 3.45
CA TYR A 156 -6.77 -11.87 2.78
C TYR A 156 -5.53 -12.66 2.33
N PHE A 157 -4.49 -11.95 1.90
CA PHE A 157 -3.24 -12.54 1.40
C PHE A 157 -2.03 -11.91 2.11
N LEU A 158 -1.17 -12.77 2.68
CA LEU A 158 0.06 -12.35 3.35
C LEU A 158 1.24 -13.23 2.89
N ASP A 159 2.19 -12.60 2.18
CA ASP A 159 3.45 -13.26 1.77
C ASP A 159 4.64 -12.74 2.57
N LEU A 160 5.13 -13.56 3.48
CA LEU A 160 6.28 -13.35 4.35
C LEU A 160 7.49 -14.23 3.96
N GLY A 161 7.43 -14.92 2.82
CA GLY A 161 8.48 -15.85 2.40
C GLY A 161 9.86 -15.19 2.28
N TYR A 162 10.93 -15.97 2.44
CA TYR A 162 12.30 -15.45 2.34
C TYR A 162 12.58 -14.25 3.25
N ASN A 163 12.33 -14.41 4.53
CA ASN A 163 12.66 -13.44 5.59
C ASN A 163 13.50 -14.12 6.68
N GLN A 164 13.61 -13.54 7.86
CA GLN A 164 14.35 -14.06 9.01
C GLN A 164 13.43 -14.18 10.23
N ILE A 165 12.13 -14.40 10.01
CA ILE A 165 11.11 -14.42 11.05
C ILE A 165 11.34 -15.61 11.96
N GLU A 166 11.49 -15.36 13.27
CA GLU A 166 11.72 -16.38 14.30
C GLU A 166 10.42 -16.81 14.97
N SER A 167 9.43 -15.94 15.01
CA SER A 167 8.12 -16.23 15.59
C SER A 167 7.00 -15.41 14.93
N ILE A 168 5.79 -15.97 14.94
CA ILE A 168 4.56 -15.30 14.50
C ILE A 168 3.73 -15.00 15.74
N PRO A 169 3.24 -13.75 15.93
CA PRO A 169 2.40 -13.42 17.08
C PRO A 169 1.08 -14.18 17.09
N GLU A 170 0.58 -14.56 18.28
CA GLU A 170 -0.71 -15.22 18.47
C GLU A 170 -1.89 -14.43 17.85
N SER A 171 -1.79 -13.10 17.79
CA SER A 171 -2.80 -12.24 17.19
C SER A 171 -3.07 -12.52 15.70
N ILE A 172 -2.14 -13.19 14.99
CA ILE A 172 -2.32 -13.62 13.60
C ILE A 172 -3.64 -14.42 13.42
N CYS A 173 -4.03 -15.18 14.44
CA CYS A 173 -5.22 -15.99 14.42
C CYS A 173 -6.54 -15.20 14.49
N SER A 174 -6.46 -13.89 14.77
CA SER A 174 -7.60 -12.98 14.69
C SER A 174 -7.91 -12.51 13.28
N LEU A 175 -7.04 -12.80 12.30
CA LEU A 175 -7.22 -12.43 10.90
C LEU A 175 -8.28 -13.32 10.23
N SER A 176 -9.55 -12.99 10.44
CA SER A 176 -10.67 -13.81 9.99
C SER A 176 -10.85 -13.88 8.46
N ALA A 177 -10.32 -12.91 7.73
CA ALA A 177 -10.33 -12.88 6.27
C ALA A 177 -9.12 -13.58 5.64
N LEU A 178 -8.09 -13.92 6.43
CA LEU A 178 -6.84 -14.46 5.90
C LEU A 178 -7.08 -15.87 5.31
N THR A 179 -6.80 -15.97 4.00
CA THR A 179 -6.94 -17.21 3.24
C THR A 179 -5.59 -17.73 2.78
N TYR A 180 -4.67 -16.83 2.41
CA TYR A 180 -3.34 -17.19 1.94
C TYR A 180 -2.28 -16.64 2.88
N LEU A 181 -1.47 -17.53 3.46
CA LEU A 181 -0.33 -17.20 4.30
C LEU A 181 0.91 -17.97 3.85
N TRP A 182 1.89 -17.25 3.35
CA TRP A 182 3.16 -17.83 2.92
C TRP A 182 4.28 -17.40 3.87
N VAL A 183 4.93 -18.37 4.51
CA VAL A 183 5.98 -18.15 5.53
C VAL A 183 7.25 -18.97 5.25
N PHE A 184 7.36 -19.58 4.09
CA PHE A 184 8.49 -20.44 3.70
C PHE A 184 9.81 -19.68 3.73
N ASN A 185 10.91 -20.42 3.94
CA ASN A 185 12.26 -19.87 4.04
C ASN A 185 12.37 -18.73 5.09
N ASN A 186 11.96 -19.04 6.31
CA ASN A 186 12.11 -18.22 7.51
C ASN A 186 12.86 -19.03 8.60
N ASN A 187 13.03 -18.48 9.79
CA ASN A 187 13.70 -19.11 10.94
C ASN A 187 12.68 -19.57 12.01
N LEU A 188 11.43 -19.87 11.60
CA LEU A 188 10.37 -20.26 12.53
C LEU A 188 10.71 -21.59 13.23
N GLU A 189 10.68 -21.59 14.56
CA GLU A 189 10.84 -22.79 15.37
C GLU A 189 9.47 -23.43 15.70
N GLN A 190 8.42 -22.62 15.76
CA GLN A 190 7.04 -23.05 16.04
C GLN A 190 6.03 -22.08 15.44
N LEU A 191 4.83 -22.57 15.22
CA LEU A 191 3.67 -21.77 14.85
C LEU A 191 2.80 -21.53 16.10
N PRO A 192 1.99 -20.45 16.13
CA PRO A 192 1.01 -20.24 17.20
C PRO A 192 0.07 -21.44 17.40
N ASP A 193 -0.29 -21.76 18.63
CA ASP A 193 -1.17 -22.91 18.94
C ASP A 193 -2.52 -22.82 18.24
N CYS A 194 -3.04 -21.60 18.06
CA CYS A 194 -4.31 -21.34 17.39
C CYS A 194 -4.27 -21.54 15.87
N PHE A 195 -3.09 -21.77 15.28
CA PHE A 195 -2.89 -21.80 13.84
C PHE A 195 -3.76 -22.87 13.15
N CYS A 196 -3.90 -24.03 13.76
CA CYS A 196 -4.75 -25.14 13.26
C CYS A 196 -6.26 -24.82 13.29
N GLU A 197 -6.66 -23.77 14.02
CA GLU A 197 -8.06 -23.34 14.14
C GLU A 197 -8.42 -22.21 13.16
N MET A 198 -7.42 -21.67 12.45
CA MET A 198 -7.64 -20.63 11.46
C MET A 198 -8.46 -21.18 10.28
N ASN A 199 -9.36 -20.32 9.77
CA ASN A 199 -10.23 -20.67 8.63
C ASN A 199 -9.46 -20.58 7.30
N MET A 200 -8.34 -21.31 7.22
CA MET A 200 -7.57 -21.44 5.98
C MET A 200 -7.90 -22.76 5.31
N ASP A 201 -7.98 -22.79 4.00
CA ASP A 201 -8.15 -24.02 3.26
C ASP A 201 -6.81 -24.78 3.17
N TRP A 202 -6.57 -25.66 4.15
CA TRP A 202 -5.34 -26.44 4.26
C TRP A 202 -5.17 -27.49 3.15
N ASN A 203 -6.22 -27.77 2.37
CA ASN A 203 -6.30 -28.89 1.44
C ASN A 203 -6.80 -28.48 0.04
N ASP A 204 -6.59 -27.22 -0.40
CA ASP A 204 -7.07 -26.80 -1.72
C ASP A 204 -6.27 -27.48 -2.85
N ASP A 205 -6.64 -28.73 -3.12
CA ASP A 205 -6.15 -29.50 -4.27
C ASP A 205 -6.88 -29.11 -5.58
N ASP A 206 -8.01 -28.40 -5.50
CA ASP A 206 -8.95 -28.23 -6.63
C ASP A 206 -8.67 -27.00 -7.49
N ASN A 207 -7.99 -25.94 -6.97
CA ASN A 207 -7.78 -24.68 -7.70
C ASN A 207 -6.30 -24.32 -7.98
N GLY A 208 -5.35 -25.19 -7.59
CA GLY A 208 -3.92 -24.98 -7.86
C GLY A 208 -3.29 -23.82 -7.09
N GLY A 209 -3.95 -23.33 -6.04
CA GLY A 209 -3.42 -22.40 -5.07
C GLY A 209 -2.91 -23.13 -3.83
N TYR A 210 -1.83 -22.64 -3.22
CA TYR A 210 -1.35 -23.11 -1.94
C TYR A 210 -1.72 -22.08 -0.89
N PRO A 211 -2.84 -22.26 -0.15
CA PRO A 211 -3.28 -21.27 0.84
C PRO A 211 -2.29 -21.13 1.98
N PHE A 212 -1.61 -22.21 2.35
CA PHE A 212 -0.50 -22.15 3.30
C PHE A 212 0.76 -22.76 2.69
N PHE A 213 1.86 -22.03 2.77
CA PHE A 213 3.18 -22.45 2.31
C PHE A 213 4.25 -22.10 3.37
N ALA A 214 4.82 -23.14 4.01
CA ALA A 214 5.84 -23.04 5.06
C ALA A 214 7.18 -23.66 4.67
#